data_1f11d94607f812028d27f69043c6227c
#
_entry.id   1f11d94607f812028d27f69043c6227c
#
_cell.length_a   1.000
_cell.length_b   1.000
_cell.length_c   1.000
_cell.angle_alpha   90.00
_cell.angle_beta   90.00
_cell.angle_gamma   90.00
#
_symmetry.space_group_name_H-M   'P 1'
#
loop_
_entity.id
_entity.type
_entity.pdbx_description
1 polymer ?
#
loop_
_entity_poly.entity_id
_entity_poly.type
_entity_poly.pdbx_seq_one_letter_code
_entity_poly.pdbx_strand_id
1 'polypeptide(L)'
;MALTEEQFHEIQEILSDRRFRAEKTALEKQKEVLTKVEGYAALEEELRRTSVEAVEKAVGGDATAVQELRTAIRRIRERKEALLRNAGYTLEELEPQYSCTLCKDTGTYEGKKCTCFLKLQGEILYKQSKMGEILSRENFSAFQLERFDNLEAKAQTGNKTVRAYMKELRDYF
;
A
#
# COMPACT_ATOMS: atom_id res chain seq x y z
N MET A 1 -19.57 11.92 -5.18
CA MET A 1 -19.89 12.39 -3.83
C MET A 1 -18.69 13.13 -3.25
N ALA A 2 -18.92 14.31 -2.68
CA ALA A 2 -17.89 15.04 -1.95
C ALA A 2 -17.75 14.42 -0.56
N LEU A 3 -16.50 14.29 -0.06
CA LEU A 3 -16.22 13.89 1.31
C LEU A 3 -16.55 15.01 2.28
N THR A 4 -17.01 14.68 3.48
CA THR A 4 -17.01 15.64 4.59
C THR A 4 -15.57 15.88 5.06
N GLU A 5 -15.35 16.96 5.80
CA GLU A 5 -14.05 17.29 6.35
C GLU A 5 -13.54 16.18 7.31
N GLU A 6 -14.43 15.64 8.14
CA GLU A 6 -14.13 14.53 9.04
C GLU A 6 -13.70 13.26 8.28
N GLN A 7 -14.42 12.90 7.22
CA GLN A 7 -14.07 11.74 6.38
C GLN A 7 -12.72 11.93 5.68
N PHE A 8 -12.45 13.15 5.22
CA PHE A 8 -11.16 13.46 4.62
C PHE A 8 -10.02 13.32 5.65
N HIS A 9 -10.23 13.84 6.85
CA HIS A 9 -9.27 13.74 7.95
C HIS A 9 -9.00 12.28 8.34
N GLU A 10 -10.03 11.46 8.50
CA GLU A 10 -9.90 10.02 8.78
C GLU A 10 -9.03 9.30 7.73
N ILE A 11 -9.22 9.61 6.44
CA ILE A 11 -8.37 9.04 5.37
C ILE A 11 -6.92 9.47 5.53
N GLN A 12 -6.68 10.76 5.82
CA GLN A 12 -5.33 11.28 6.00
C GLN A 12 -4.62 10.65 7.21
N GLU A 13 -5.33 10.45 8.31
CA GLU A 13 -4.80 9.75 9.49
C GLU A 13 -4.41 8.31 9.17
N ILE A 14 -5.27 7.56 8.47
CA ILE A 14 -4.96 6.18 8.05
C ILE A 14 -3.70 6.12 7.18
N LEU A 15 -3.59 7.01 6.20
CA LEU A 15 -2.44 7.06 5.29
C LEU A 15 -1.16 7.46 6.03
N SER A 16 -1.24 8.46 6.89
CA SER A 16 -0.13 8.95 7.72
C SER A 16 0.39 7.86 8.67
N ASP A 17 -0.53 7.12 9.32
CA ASP A 17 -0.17 6.03 10.22
C ASP A 17 0.50 4.86 9.46
N ARG A 18 0.00 4.49 8.27
CA ARG A 18 0.64 3.49 7.41
C ARG A 18 2.06 3.89 7.04
N ARG A 19 2.24 5.13 6.61
CA ARG A 19 3.53 5.68 6.24
C ARG A 19 4.48 5.72 7.43
N PHE A 20 4.03 6.22 8.57
CA PHE A 20 4.81 6.27 9.80
C PHE A 20 5.28 4.87 10.23
N ARG A 21 4.41 3.87 10.19
CA ARG A 21 4.78 2.48 10.53
C ARG A 21 5.83 1.93 9.57
N ALA A 22 5.68 2.15 8.26
CA ALA A 22 6.65 1.70 7.27
C ALA A 22 8.02 2.34 7.50
N GLU A 23 8.07 3.66 7.69
CA GLU A 23 9.31 4.41 7.96
C GLU A 23 9.96 3.99 9.29
N LYS A 24 9.16 3.81 10.35
CA LYS A 24 9.63 3.36 11.65
C LYS A 24 10.24 1.96 11.58
N THR A 25 9.57 1.01 10.92
CA THR A 25 10.07 -0.35 10.76
C THR A 25 11.39 -0.38 10.01
N ALA A 26 11.51 0.39 8.92
CA ALA A 26 12.74 0.49 8.17
C ALA A 26 13.88 1.09 9.02
N LEU A 27 13.60 2.15 9.78
CA LEU A 27 14.58 2.76 10.68
C LEU A 27 15.06 1.79 11.78
N GLU A 28 14.15 1.01 12.36
CA GLU A 28 14.49 -0.02 13.35
C GLU A 28 15.40 -1.09 12.73
N LYS A 29 15.10 -1.54 11.51
CA LYS A 29 15.94 -2.48 10.78
C LYS A 29 17.32 -1.90 10.42
N GLN A 30 17.37 -0.66 9.98
CA GLN A 30 18.64 0.04 9.73
C GLN A 30 19.51 0.11 10.99
N LYS A 31 18.93 0.46 12.15
CA LYS A 31 19.64 0.47 13.43
C LYS A 31 20.14 -0.92 13.84
N GLU A 32 19.31 -1.94 13.62
CA GLU A 32 19.68 -3.32 13.88
C GLU A 32 20.90 -3.74 13.06
N VAL A 33 20.88 -3.46 11.73
CA VAL A 33 21.98 -3.77 10.83
C VAL A 33 23.26 -3.00 11.20
N LEU A 34 23.16 -1.72 11.52
CA LEU A 34 24.31 -0.91 11.95
C LEU A 34 25.00 -1.48 13.20
N THR A 35 24.24 -2.13 14.09
CA THR A 35 24.80 -2.70 15.33
C THR A 35 25.26 -4.14 15.18
N LYS A 36 24.57 -4.93 14.35
CA LYS A 36 24.81 -6.38 14.25
C LYS A 36 25.71 -6.80 13.09
N VAL A 37 25.76 -6.01 12.01
CA VAL A 37 26.53 -6.36 10.82
C VAL A 37 27.90 -5.69 10.86
N GLU A 38 28.92 -6.46 11.15
CA GLU A 38 30.30 -5.96 11.22
C GLU A 38 30.73 -5.35 9.89
N GLY A 39 31.34 -4.17 9.94
CA GLY A 39 31.81 -3.44 8.77
C GLY A 39 30.74 -2.63 8.02
N TYR A 40 29.44 -2.82 8.32
CA TYR A 40 28.38 -2.07 7.62
C TYR A 40 28.41 -0.58 7.96
N ALA A 41 28.60 -0.22 9.22
CA ALA A 41 28.73 1.16 9.67
C ALA A 41 29.95 1.87 9.01
N ALA A 42 31.06 1.15 8.80
CA ALA A 42 32.23 1.70 8.12
C ALA A 42 31.95 2.02 6.66
N LEU A 43 31.14 1.21 5.96
CA LEU A 43 30.70 1.48 4.59
C LEU A 43 29.72 2.66 4.49
N GLU A 44 28.89 2.86 5.52
CA GLU A 44 28.03 4.06 5.58
C GLU A 44 28.87 5.34 5.72
N GLU A 45 29.87 5.30 6.59
CA GLU A 45 30.79 6.44 6.76
C GLU A 45 31.67 6.67 5.50
N GLU A 46 32.14 5.61 4.84
CA GLU A 46 32.84 5.70 3.56
C GLU A 46 31.97 6.38 2.52
N LEU A 47 30.70 5.99 2.41
CA LEU A 47 29.74 6.61 1.49
C LEU A 47 29.53 8.10 1.78
N ARG A 48 29.30 8.43 3.07
CA ARG A 48 29.11 9.82 3.50
C ARG A 48 30.30 10.70 3.14
N ARG A 49 31.51 10.23 3.49
CA ARG A 49 32.76 10.96 3.20
C ARG A 49 32.97 11.16 1.70
N THR A 50 32.83 10.08 0.91
CA THR A 50 32.97 10.15 -0.55
C THR A 50 31.96 11.09 -1.19
N SER A 51 30.74 11.14 -0.66
CA SER A 51 29.70 12.07 -1.14
C SER A 51 30.07 13.54 -0.86
N VAL A 52 30.57 13.84 0.33
CA VAL A 52 31.02 15.20 0.69
C VAL A 52 32.20 15.64 -0.18
N GLU A 53 33.24 14.81 -0.30
CA GLU A 53 34.42 15.08 -1.13
C GLU A 53 34.05 15.32 -2.60
N ALA A 54 33.08 14.57 -3.14
CA ALA A 54 32.63 14.77 -4.51
C ALA A 54 31.88 16.09 -4.70
N VAL A 55 31.09 16.51 -3.74
CA VAL A 55 30.42 17.83 -3.77
C VAL A 55 31.43 18.95 -3.72
N GLU A 56 32.44 18.88 -2.86
CA GLU A 56 33.51 19.87 -2.77
C GLU A 56 34.27 19.99 -4.09
N LYS A 57 34.65 18.87 -4.72
CA LYS A 57 35.30 18.85 -6.04
C LYS A 57 34.39 19.44 -7.14
N ALA A 58 33.10 19.09 -7.15
CA ALA A 58 32.16 19.62 -8.15
C ALA A 58 31.96 21.13 -8.02
N VAL A 59 31.90 21.66 -6.79
CA VAL A 59 31.87 23.12 -6.53
C VAL A 59 33.15 23.77 -6.96
N GLY A 60 34.30 23.08 -6.83
CA GLY A 60 35.63 23.52 -7.35
C GLY A 60 35.77 23.48 -8.87
N GLY A 61 34.74 23.03 -9.60
CA GLY A 61 34.75 23.03 -11.09
C GLY A 61 35.24 21.72 -11.70
N ASP A 62 35.40 20.65 -10.91
CA ASP A 62 35.80 19.34 -11.44
C ASP A 62 34.61 18.64 -12.11
N ALA A 63 34.62 18.60 -13.43
CA ALA A 63 33.56 17.98 -14.24
C ALA A 63 33.50 16.45 -14.09
N THR A 64 34.55 15.80 -13.60
CA THR A 64 34.59 14.33 -13.42
C THR A 64 34.10 13.87 -12.08
N ALA A 65 34.01 14.76 -11.09
CA ALA A 65 33.62 14.45 -9.69
C ALA A 65 32.30 13.67 -9.59
N VAL A 66 31.30 14.03 -10.40
CA VAL A 66 30.00 13.34 -10.41
C VAL A 66 30.11 11.90 -10.93
N GLN A 67 30.93 11.65 -11.93
CA GLN A 67 31.11 10.32 -12.50
C GLN A 67 31.94 9.43 -11.55
N GLU A 68 32.96 9.99 -10.92
CA GLU A 68 33.72 9.31 -9.88
C GLU A 68 32.83 8.91 -8.71
N LEU A 69 31.97 9.82 -8.25
CA LEU A 69 30.98 9.53 -7.18
C LEU A 69 30.03 8.39 -7.57
N ARG A 70 29.48 8.40 -8.77
CA ARG A 70 28.59 7.31 -9.23
C ARG A 70 29.28 5.95 -9.20
N THR A 71 30.54 5.89 -9.58
CA THR A 71 31.35 4.67 -9.56
C THR A 71 31.61 4.22 -8.14
N ALA A 72 31.98 5.15 -7.25
CA ALA A 72 32.18 4.87 -5.84
C ALA A 72 30.92 4.39 -5.14
N ILE A 73 29.77 5.04 -5.36
CA ILE A 73 28.46 4.61 -4.81
C ILE A 73 28.15 3.17 -5.24
N ARG A 74 28.32 2.83 -6.53
CA ARG A 74 28.06 1.46 -7.02
C ARG A 74 28.91 0.44 -6.28
N ARG A 75 30.23 0.69 -6.18
CA ARG A 75 31.17 -0.19 -5.47
C ARG A 75 30.82 -0.37 -3.98
N ILE A 76 30.46 0.73 -3.30
CA ILE A 76 30.08 0.68 -1.89
C ILE A 76 28.77 -0.10 -1.74
N ARG A 77 27.79 0.12 -2.64
CA ARG A 77 26.52 -0.62 -2.65
C ARG A 77 26.71 -2.12 -2.81
N GLU A 78 27.55 -2.54 -3.76
CA GLU A 78 27.87 -3.96 -3.96
C GLU A 78 28.50 -4.60 -2.69
N ARG A 79 29.38 -3.86 -2.01
CA ARG A 79 29.97 -4.31 -0.73
C ARG A 79 28.93 -4.38 0.39
N LYS A 80 28.03 -3.42 0.50
CA LYS A 80 26.91 -3.44 1.46
C LYS A 80 26.00 -4.63 1.21
N GLU A 81 25.60 -4.87 -0.04
CA GLU A 81 24.76 -6.02 -0.41
C GLU A 81 25.42 -7.34 -0.04
N ALA A 82 26.73 -7.48 -0.23
CA ALA A 82 27.46 -8.68 0.15
C ALA A 82 27.47 -8.89 1.67
N LEU A 83 27.71 -7.81 2.46
CA LEU A 83 27.68 -7.90 3.94
C LEU A 83 26.29 -8.24 4.44
N LEU A 84 25.24 -7.60 3.91
CA LEU A 84 23.86 -7.87 4.29
C LEU A 84 23.47 -9.31 4.00
N ARG A 85 23.77 -9.81 2.79
CA ARG A 85 23.47 -11.17 2.38
C ARG A 85 24.15 -12.21 3.29
N ASN A 86 25.40 -11.98 3.65
CA ASN A 86 26.14 -12.86 4.57
C ASN A 86 25.53 -12.86 5.98
N ALA A 87 24.91 -11.77 6.39
CA ALA A 87 24.24 -11.63 7.67
C ALA A 87 22.73 -12.00 7.64
N GLY A 88 22.21 -12.42 6.47
CA GLY A 88 20.82 -12.85 6.30
C GLY A 88 19.83 -11.68 6.11
N TYR A 89 20.30 -10.51 5.71
CA TYR A 89 19.48 -9.33 5.41
C TYR A 89 19.47 -9.01 3.92
N THR A 90 18.46 -8.24 3.47
CA THR A 90 18.39 -7.68 2.13
C THR A 90 18.36 -6.15 2.19
N LEU A 91 18.78 -5.45 1.11
CA LEU A 91 18.65 -3.99 1.03
C LEU A 91 17.20 -3.53 1.06
N GLU A 92 16.30 -4.31 0.47
CA GLU A 92 14.87 -4.01 0.43
C GLU A 92 14.24 -3.95 1.82
N GLU A 93 14.70 -4.78 2.77
CA GLU A 93 14.23 -4.77 4.17
C GLU A 93 14.62 -3.49 4.93
N LEU A 94 15.65 -2.79 4.45
CA LEU A 94 16.10 -1.53 5.04
C LEU A 94 15.36 -0.30 4.48
N GLU A 95 14.55 -0.49 3.43
CA GLU A 95 13.73 0.55 2.86
C GLU A 95 12.29 0.49 3.40
N PRO A 96 11.59 1.63 3.55
CA PRO A 96 10.22 1.63 3.99
C PRO A 96 9.30 0.86 3.03
N GLN A 97 8.59 -0.13 3.55
CA GLN A 97 7.63 -0.92 2.79
C GLN A 97 6.24 -0.27 2.85
N TYR A 98 5.97 0.63 1.91
CA TYR A 98 4.69 1.34 1.83
C TYR A 98 3.56 0.44 1.31
N SER A 99 2.35 0.61 1.84
CA SER A 99 1.15 -0.11 1.39
C SER A 99 0.76 0.26 -0.04
N CYS A 100 1.03 1.50 -0.45
CA CYS A 100 0.84 1.97 -1.81
C CYS A 100 2.19 2.32 -2.45
N THR A 101 2.61 1.53 -3.43
CA THR A 101 3.87 1.74 -4.15
C THR A 101 3.88 3.00 -5.02
N LEU A 102 2.70 3.45 -5.50
CA LEU A 102 2.58 4.62 -6.37
C LEU A 102 2.81 5.93 -5.61
N CYS A 103 2.07 6.14 -4.52
CA CYS A 103 2.14 7.40 -3.78
C CYS A 103 2.90 7.31 -2.46
N LYS A 104 3.42 6.13 -2.09
CA LYS A 104 4.10 5.90 -0.81
C LYS A 104 3.25 6.36 0.39
N ASP A 105 1.97 5.99 0.35
CA ASP A 105 0.95 6.32 1.35
C ASP A 105 0.75 7.83 1.62
N THR A 106 1.06 8.69 0.65
CA THR A 106 0.75 10.14 0.73
C THR A 106 -0.70 10.45 0.33
N GLY A 107 -1.38 9.52 -0.36
CA GLY A 107 -2.73 9.70 -0.87
C GLY A 107 -2.82 10.52 -2.16
N THR A 108 -1.71 11.10 -2.65
CA THR A 108 -1.67 11.89 -3.88
C THR A 108 -0.55 11.40 -4.80
N TYR A 109 -0.83 11.37 -6.09
CA TYR A 109 0.13 11.03 -7.13
C TYR A 109 -0.07 11.95 -8.33
N GLU A 110 0.99 12.61 -8.80
CA GLU A 110 0.94 13.60 -9.90
C GLU A 110 -0.12 14.69 -9.73
N GLY A 111 -0.26 15.20 -8.51
CA GLY A 111 -1.24 16.26 -8.20
C GLY A 111 -2.71 15.80 -8.12
N LYS A 112 -2.97 14.51 -8.28
CA LYS A 112 -4.32 13.90 -8.21
C LYS A 112 -4.45 12.95 -7.03
N LYS A 113 -5.68 12.68 -6.61
CA LYS A 113 -5.95 11.64 -5.60
C LYS A 113 -5.50 10.28 -6.11
N CYS A 114 -4.66 9.59 -5.34
CA CYS A 114 -4.19 8.27 -5.67
C CYS A 114 -5.32 7.22 -5.57
N THR A 115 -5.18 6.11 -6.26
CA THR A 115 -6.14 4.98 -6.20
C THR A 115 -6.31 4.45 -4.78
N CYS A 116 -5.25 4.44 -3.96
CA CYS A 116 -5.33 4.04 -2.55
C CYS A 116 -6.22 4.98 -1.72
N PHE A 117 -6.17 6.29 -1.99
CA PHE A 117 -7.05 7.28 -1.38
C PHE A 117 -8.52 7.04 -1.78
N LEU A 118 -8.78 6.83 -3.08
CA LEU A 118 -10.14 6.56 -3.58
C LEU A 118 -10.71 5.26 -3.01
N LYS A 119 -9.88 4.24 -2.80
CA LYS A 119 -10.28 2.99 -2.15
C LYS A 119 -10.69 3.23 -0.70
N LEU A 120 -9.89 3.94 0.09
CA LEU A 120 -10.23 4.31 1.47
C LEU A 120 -11.49 5.16 1.53
N GLN A 121 -11.65 6.10 0.60
CA GLN A 121 -12.89 6.89 0.48
C GLN A 121 -14.11 5.98 0.30
N GLY A 122 -14.04 4.99 -0.60
CA GLY A 122 -15.12 4.02 -0.80
C GLY A 122 -15.41 3.20 0.46
N GLU A 123 -14.37 2.73 1.15
CA GLU A 123 -14.49 1.94 2.39
C GLU A 123 -15.17 2.74 3.52
N ILE A 124 -14.78 4.01 3.72
CA ILE A 124 -15.37 4.88 4.75
C ILE A 124 -16.83 5.20 4.43
N LEU A 125 -17.13 5.59 3.18
CA LEU A 125 -18.51 5.86 2.76
C LEU A 125 -19.40 4.62 2.89
N TYR A 126 -18.89 3.44 2.52
CA TYR A 126 -19.60 2.18 2.68
C TYR A 126 -19.88 1.86 4.14
N LYS A 127 -18.87 1.99 5.02
CA LYS A 127 -19.00 1.75 6.46
C LYS A 127 -20.03 2.66 7.11
N GLN A 128 -20.05 3.94 6.74
CA GLN A 128 -20.98 4.93 7.29
C GLN A 128 -22.39 4.81 6.73
N SER A 129 -22.57 4.23 5.54
CA SER A 129 -23.89 4.05 4.91
C SER A 129 -24.77 3.01 5.62
N LYS A 130 -24.24 2.28 6.60
CA LYS A 130 -24.89 1.10 7.26
C LYS A 130 -25.32 0.00 6.29
N MET A 131 -24.89 0.08 5.03
CA MET A 131 -25.21 -0.94 4.03
C MET A 131 -24.68 -2.32 4.41
N GLY A 132 -23.58 -2.39 5.18
CA GLY A 132 -23.04 -3.65 5.70
C GLY A 132 -24.06 -4.40 6.58
N GLU A 133 -24.79 -3.69 7.44
CA GLU A 133 -25.84 -4.28 8.29
C GLU A 133 -27.05 -4.73 7.45
N ILE A 134 -27.41 -3.98 6.43
CA ILE A 134 -28.50 -4.34 5.50
C ILE A 134 -28.09 -5.57 4.69
N LEU A 135 -26.92 -5.57 4.08
CA LEU A 135 -26.43 -6.68 3.26
C LEU A 135 -26.17 -7.96 4.07
N SER A 136 -25.84 -7.87 5.36
CA SER A 136 -25.73 -9.06 6.23
C SER A 136 -27.06 -9.74 6.45
N ARG A 137 -28.16 -9.01 6.46
CA ARG A 137 -29.53 -9.52 6.62
C ARG A 137 -30.22 -9.81 5.29
N GLU A 138 -29.95 -8.97 4.28
CA GLU A 138 -30.59 -9.00 2.97
C GLU A 138 -29.58 -9.46 1.91
N ASN A 139 -29.21 -10.72 1.96
CA ASN A 139 -28.31 -11.37 1.03
C ASN A 139 -28.93 -12.64 0.44
N PHE A 140 -28.33 -13.20 -0.58
CA PHE A 140 -28.83 -14.40 -1.25
C PHE A 140 -28.90 -15.64 -0.32
N SER A 141 -28.05 -15.71 0.71
CA SER A 141 -28.09 -16.80 1.69
C SER A 141 -29.28 -16.69 2.64
N ALA A 142 -29.73 -15.47 2.94
CA ALA A 142 -30.90 -15.17 3.76
C ALA A 142 -32.21 -15.08 2.94
N PHE A 143 -32.13 -15.34 1.64
CA PHE A 143 -33.24 -15.22 0.72
C PHE A 143 -34.31 -16.29 1.00
N GLN A 144 -35.51 -15.82 1.39
CA GLN A 144 -36.63 -16.71 1.80
C GLN A 144 -37.51 -17.06 0.60
N LEU A 145 -37.29 -18.22 0.02
CA LEU A 145 -38.09 -18.72 -1.14
C LEU A 145 -39.55 -18.95 -0.76
N GLU A 146 -39.83 -19.20 0.52
CA GLU A 146 -41.18 -19.45 1.04
C GLU A 146 -42.15 -18.26 0.85
N ARG A 147 -41.61 -17.06 0.77
CA ARG A 147 -42.39 -15.84 0.49
C ARG A 147 -43.03 -15.83 -0.90
N PHE A 148 -42.58 -16.70 -1.79
CA PHE A 148 -43.07 -16.80 -3.16
C PHE A 148 -44.01 -18.00 -3.38
N ASP A 149 -44.32 -18.75 -2.32
CA ASP A 149 -45.19 -19.94 -2.41
C ASP A 149 -46.64 -19.62 -2.79
N ASN A 150 -47.14 -18.46 -2.36
CA ASN A 150 -48.55 -18.06 -2.54
C ASN A 150 -48.75 -17.08 -3.72
N LEU A 151 -47.74 -16.87 -4.56
CA LEU A 151 -47.89 -16.00 -5.71
C LEU A 151 -48.39 -16.83 -6.90
N GLU A 152 -49.70 -16.76 -7.19
CA GLU A 152 -50.35 -17.39 -8.35
C GLU A 152 -49.92 -16.78 -9.71
N ALA A 153 -49.19 -15.66 -9.69
CA ALA A 153 -48.69 -15.02 -10.91
C ALA A 153 -47.68 -15.93 -11.62
N LYS A 154 -48.05 -16.45 -12.76
CA LYS A 154 -47.08 -17.02 -13.72
C LYS A 154 -46.15 -15.90 -14.10
N ALA A 155 -44.86 -16.02 -13.72
CA ALA A 155 -43.85 -15.11 -14.22
C ALA A 155 -43.90 -15.10 -15.74
N GLN A 156 -43.69 -13.95 -16.38
CA GLN A 156 -43.67 -13.79 -17.83
C GLN A 156 -42.59 -14.63 -18.56
N THR A 157 -41.90 -15.50 -17.85
CA THR A 157 -40.77 -16.34 -18.25
C THR A 157 -41.13 -17.82 -18.47
N GLY A 158 -42.27 -18.08 -19.10
CA GLY A 158 -42.69 -19.47 -19.44
C GLY A 158 -43.45 -20.17 -18.29
N ASN A 159 -43.66 -21.48 -18.40
CA ASN A 159 -44.50 -22.30 -17.51
C ASN A 159 -43.91 -22.55 -16.10
N LYS A 160 -42.94 -21.77 -15.66
CA LYS A 160 -42.32 -21.91 -14.31
C LYS A 160 -43.11 -21.12 -13.26
N THR A 161 -43.22 -21.67 -12.05
CA THR A 161 -43.75 -20.93 -10.91
C THR A 161 -42.77 -19.82 -10.52
N VAL A 162 -43.27 -18.72 -9.91
CA VAL A 162 -42.44 -17.63 -9.42
C VAL A 162 -41.36 -18.13 -8.49
N ARG A 163 -41.67 -19.07 -7.60
CA ARG A 163 -40.66 -19.70 -6.71
C ARG A 163 -39.54 -20.40 -7.49
N ALA A 164 -39.86 -21.18 -8.51
CA ALA A 164 -38.88 -21.89 -9.31
C ALA A 164 -37.94 -20.91 -10.02
N TYR A 165 -38.48 -19.82 -10.58
CA TYR A 165 -37.70 -18.76 -11.21
C TYR A 165 -36.79 -18.04 -10.22
N MET A 166 -37.30 -17.69 -9.03
CA MET A 166 -36.52 -17.03 -7.98
C MET A 166 -35.41 -17.93 -7.42
N LYS A 167 -35.66 -19.24 -7.35
CA LYS A 167 -34.64 -20.22 -6.97
C LYS A 167 -33.50 -20.27 -8.00
N GLU A 168 -33.82 -20.30 -9.29
CA GLU A 168 -32.79 -20.28 -10.36
C GLU A 168 -31.98 -18.99 -10.29
N LEU A 169 -32.59 -17.82 -10.08
CA LEU A 169 -31.88 -16.56 -9.94
C LEU A 169 -30.95 -16.58 -8.73
N ARG A 170 -31.40 -17.07 -7.59
CA ARG A 170 -30.56 -17.18 -6.38
C ARG A 170 -29.35 -18.10 -6.60
N ASP A 171 -29.57 -19.23 -7.27
CA ASP A 171 -28.53 -20.24 -7.51
C ASP A 171 -27.55 -19.85 -8.64
N TYR A 172 -27.88 -18.78 -9.40
CA TYR A 172 -27.01 -18.20 -10.43
C TYR A 172 -25.98 -17.20 -9.88
N PHE A 173 -26.31 -16.49 -8.76
CA PHE A 173 -25.45 -15.51 -8.08
C PHE A 173 -24.85 -16.09 -6.80
#